data_607e75e551bf1c115b6606e8ad93b1c6
#
_entry.id   607e75e551bf1c115b6606e8ad93b1c6
#
_cell.length_a   1.000
_cell.length_b   1.000
_cell.length_c   1.000
_cell.angle_alpha   90.00
_cell.angle_beta   90.00
_cell.angle_gamma   90.00
#
_symmetry.space_group_name_H-M   'P 1'
#
loop_
_entity.id
_entity.type
_entity.pdbx_description
1 polymer ?
#
loop_
_entity_poly.entity_id
_entity_poly.type
_entity_poly.pdbx_seq_one_letter_code
_entity_poly.pdbx_strand_id
1 'polypeptide(L)'
;KDSDIFSYEDGDKKNEAAQSTEFDNILLLYKKALKQLTSYLYRPLCLNILIIQPILKKILMRKWDMKEKPKKRDANGNYINLIIDEIIEKIDKLELLSGWSLTEKSFLRFFYVLIDVIINYLIDTISKIKNWTDVGRNVLYEEMESFKHMLIEKLKEKNLKPNVDIYFDRLFKYINSYFYNEEKLMTYINEEKIEYKHIKSIIENGAEFKNKNINDKKKTITKIEEMY
;
A
#
# COMPACT_ATOMS: atom_id res chain seq x y z
N LYS A 1 6.00 -39.90 61.52
CA LYS A 1 4.63 -39.30 61.50
C LYS A 1 4.84 -37.87 61.18
N ASP A 2 4.58 -37.54 59.97
CA ASP A 2 4.00 -36.29 59.50
C ASP A 2 4.42 -36.13 58.06
N SER A 3 3.47 -36.30 57.32
CA SER A 3 2.70 -35.42 56.48
C SER A 3 3.32 -35.22 55.10
N ASP A 4 2.82 -36.04 54.21
CA ASP A 4 2.69 -35.69 52.77
C ASP A 4 1.50 -34.74 52.60
N ILE A 5 1.78 -33.47 52.51
CA ILE A 5 0.87 -32.43 51.99
C ILE A 5 1.73 -31.52 51.15
N PHE A 6 1.34 -31.33 49.94
CA PHE A 6 1.79 -30.37 48.91
C PHE A 6 2.43 -31.00 47.68
N SER A 7 1.58 -31.37 46.76
CA SER A 7 1.93 -31.46 45.34
C SER A 7 0.75 -31.17 44.38
N TYR A 8 -0.22 -30.36 44.81
CA TYR A 8 -1.41 -30.01 43.98
C TYR A 8 -1.39 -28.62 43.37
N GLU A 9 -0.46 -27.70 43.70
CA GLU A 9 -0.50 -26.33 43.22
C GLU A 9 0.26 -26.10 41.89
N ASP A 10 1.13 -26.99 41.46
CA ASP A 10 1.93 -26.79 40.22
C ASP A 10 1.21 -27.28 38.95
N GLY A 11 0.19 -28.09 39.09
CA GLY A 11 -0.59 -28.60 37.96
C GLY A 11 -1.59 -27.58 37.40
N ASP A 12 -2.21 -26.81 38.28
CA ASP A 12 -3.25 -25.85 37.90
C ASP A 12 -2.67 -24.63 37.19
N LYS A 13 -1.52 -24.12 37.63
CA LYS A 13 -0.85 -22.98 36.99
C LYS A 13 -0.35 -23.29 35.58
N LYS A 14 0.10 -24.52 35.31
CA LYS A 14 0.48 -24.94 33.95
C LYS A 14 -0.72 -25.11 33.04
N ASN A 15 -1.85 -25.56 33.56
CA ASN A 15 -3.09 -25.68 32.80
C ASN A 15 -3.72 -24.31 32.50
N GLU A 16 -3.70 -23.36 33.42
CA GLU A 16 -4.17 -22.00 33.18
C GLU A 16 -3.31 -21.26 32.14
N ALA A 17 -1.99 -21.40 32.20
CA ALA A 17 -1.09 -20.80 31.20
C ALA A 17 -1.26 -21.43 29.81
N ALA A 18 -1.49 -22.75 29.72
CA ALA A 18 -1.75 -23.43 28.46
C ALA A 18 -3.12 -23.04 27.88
N GLN A 19 -4.16 -22.91 28.69
CA GLN A 19 -5.49 -22.47 28.28
C GLN A 19 -5.48 -21.00 27.83
N SER A 20 -4.71 -20.13 28.49
CA SER A 20 -4.53 -18.72 28.08
C SER A 20 -3.89 -18.63 26.69
N THR A 21 -2.84 -19.42 26.42
CA THR A 21 -2.18 -19.41 25.10
C THR A 21 -3.06 -19.98 24.00
N GLU A 22 -3.87 -20.98 24.27
CA GLU A 22 -4.83 -21.53 23.31
C GLU A 22 -5.95 -20.55 22.98
N PHE A 23 -6.49 -19.87 23.97
CA PHE A 23 -7.48 -18.83 23.80
C PHE A 23 -6.94 -17.64 22.98
N ASP A 24 -5.71 -17.22 23.24
CA ASP A 24 -5.05 -16.14 22.49
C ASP A 24 -4.83 -16.54 21.02
N ASN A 25 -4.49 -17.79 20.75
CA ASN A 25 -4.38 -18.30 19.39
C ASN A 25 -5.73 -18.34 18.67
N ILE A 26 -6.79 -18.77 19.34
CA ILE A 26 -8.15 -18.76 18.77
C ILE A 26 -8.59 -17.33 18.49
N LEU A 27 -8.34 -16.40 19.40
CA LEU A 27 -8.66 -14.98 19.23
C LEU A 27 -7.89 -14.37 18.05
N LEU A 28 -6.63 -14.74 17.87
CA LEU A 28 -5.81 -14.30 16.74
C LEU A 28 -6.34 -14.84 15.40
N LEU A 29 -6.72 -16.12 15.34
CA LEU A 29 -7.34 -16.73 14.18
C LEU A 29 -8.67 -16.06 13.84
N TYR A 30 -9.51 -15.80 14.85
CA TYR A 30 -10.77 -15.08 14.68
C TYR A 30 -10.55 -13.66 14.14
N LYS A 31 -9.60 -12.91 14.68
CA LYS A 31 -9.22 -11.58 14.19
C LYS A 31 -8.74 -11.62 12.74
N LYS A 32 -7.93 -12.63 12.37
CA LYS A 32 -7.50 -12.86 10.98
C LYS A 32 -8.68 -13.14 10.05
N ALA A 33 -9.57 -14.04 10.44
CA ALA A 33 -10.76 -14.39 9.65
C ALA A 33 -11.67 -13.18 9.44
N LEU A 34 -11.94 -12.40 10.50
CA LEU A 34 -12.71 -11.16 10.39
C LEU A 34 -12.06 -10.15 9.44
N LYS A 35 -10.73 -10.00 9.51
CA LYS A 35 -10.01 -9.09 8.62
C LYS A 35 -10.15 -9.53 7.16
N GLN A 36 -10.03 -10.81 6.88
CA GLN A 36 -10.20 -11.37 5.54
C GLN A 36 -11.63 -11.19 5.03
N LEU A 37 -12.63 -11.51 5.84
CA LEU A 37 -14.04 -11.34 5.49
C LEU A 37 -14.38 -9.88 5.20
N THR A 38 -13.91 -8.96 6.04
CA THR A 38 -14.09 -7.52 5.86
C THR A 38 -13.48 -7.04 4.54
N SER A 39 -12.27 -7.48 4.23
CA SER A 39 -11.61 -7.17 2.95
C SER A 39 -12.39 -7.75 1.77
N TYR A 40 -12.91 -8.96 1.89
CA TYR A 40 -13.69 -9.62 0.85
C TYR A 40 -15.01 -8.90 0.54
N LEU A 41 -15.68 -8.35 1.55
CA LEU A 41 -16.91 -7.59 1.39
C LEU A 41 -16.68 -6.17 0.87
N TYR A 42 -15.66 -5.48 1.39
CA TYR A 42 -15.42 -4.08 1.05
C TYR A 42 -14.67 -3.90 -0.27
N ARG A 43 -13.82 -4.83 -0.66
CA ARG A 43 -13.03 -4.70 -1.90
C ARG A 43 -13.89 -4.57 -3.17
N PRO A 44 -14.92 -5.40 -3.42
CA PRO A 44 -15.82 -5.21 -4.54
C PRO A 44 -16.56 -3.87 -4.49
N LEU A 45 -16.96 -3.44 -3.29
CA LEU A 45 -17.61 -2.15 -3.10
C LEU A 45 -16.67 -0.99 -3.47
N CYS A 46 -15.43 -1.03 -2.99
CA CYS A 46 -14.40 -0.05 -3.36
C CYS A 46 -14.17 -0.01 -4.88
N LEU A 47 -14.08 -1.17 -5.52
CA LEU A 47 -13.86 -1.27 -6.97
C LEU A 47 -15.02 -0.70 -7.79
N ASN A 48 -16.27 -0.86 -7.32
CA ASN A 48 -17.44 -0.31 -7.98
C ASN A 48 -17.61 1.20 -7.78
N ILE A 49 -17.16 1.71 -6.64
CA ILE A 49 -17.28 3.13 -6.29
C ILE A 49 -16.14 3.94 -6.91
N LEU A 50 -14.92 3.37 -6.90
CA LEU A 50 -13.74 4.02 -7.45
C LEU A 50 -13.65 3.84 -8.95
N ILE A 51 -14.30 4.71 -9.70
CA ILE A 51 -14.02 4.86 -11.13
C ILE A 51 -12.73 5.69 -11.29
N ILE A 52 -11.59 5.16 -10.77
CA ILE A 52 -10.29 5.86 -10.85
C ILE A 52 -9.54 5.61 -12.16
N GLN A 53 -10.03 4.72 -13.02
CA GLN A 53 -9.38 4.37 -14.29
C GLN A 53 -9.10 5.60 -15.19
N PRO A 54 -10.01 6.56 -15.36
CA PRO A 54 -9.72 7.76 -16.16
C PRO A 54 -8.58 8.59 -15.59
N ILE A 55 -8.44 8.61 -14.27
CA ILE A 55 -7.45 9.38 -13.55
C ILE A 55 -6.08 8.71 -13.66
N LEU A 56 -6.02 7.40 -13.43
CA LEU A 56 -4.80 6.61 -13.61
C LEU A 56 -4.29 6.71 -15.06
N LYS A 57 -5.21 6.78 -16.04
CA LYS A 57 -4.87 7.01 -17.44
C LYS A 57 -4.19 8.38 -17.65
N LYS A 58 -4.61 9.43 -16.95
CA LYS A 58 -3.95 10.75 -17.01
C LYS A 58 -2.52 10.69 -16.49
N ILE A 59 -2.25 9.92 -15.42
CA ILE A 59 -0.88 9.68 -14.92
C ILE A 59 -0.04 9.00 -16.00
N LEU A 60 -0.57 7.98 -16.69
CA LEU A 60 0.14 7.29 -17.76
C LEU A 60 0.41 8.16 -18.97
N MET A 61 -0.50 9.07 -19.30
CA MET A 61 -0.38 9.97 -20.46
C MET A 61 0.58 11.14 -20.24
N ARG A 62 0.95 11.40 -19.00
CA ARG A 62 1.91 12.47 -18.69
C ARG A 62 3.30 12.07 -19.16
N LYS A 63 4.05 13.05 -19.67
CA LYS A 63 5.46 12.86 -20.02
C LYS A 63 6.29 12.88 -18.75
N TRP A 64 6.93 11.75 -18.44
CA TRP A 64 7.78 11.55 -17.27
C TRP A 64 9.28 11.67 -17.58
N ASP A 65 9.62 11.92 -18.85
CA ASP A 65 10.98 12.16 -19.36
C ASP A 65 11.42 13.63 -19.18
N MET A 66 10.99 14.24 -18.09
CA MET A 66 11.26 15.64 -17.75
C MET A 66 12.75 15.87 -17.55
N LYS A 67 13.29 16.94 -18.14
CA LYS A 67 14.67 17.39 -17.92
C LYS A 67 14.76 18.36 -16.73
N GLU A 68 13.70 19.14 -16.49
CA GLU A 68 13.61 20.13 -15.42
C GLU A 68 12.27 20.00 -14.71
N LYS A 69 12.27 20.36 -13.43
CA LYS A 69 11.03 20.42 -12.64
C LYS A 69 10.12 21.51 -13.22
N PRO A 70 8.82 21.26 -13.43
CA PRO A 70 7.89 22.25 -13.94
C PRO A 70 7.90 23.51 -13.07
N LYS A 71 8.18 24.67 -13.69
CA LYS A 71 8.31 25.97 -12.99
C LYS A 71 6.97 26.51 -12.48
N LYS A 72 5.86 26.07 -13.06
CA LYS A 72 4.50 26.38 -12.61
C LYS A 72 3.74 25.06 -12.41
N ARG A 73 3.08 24.96 -11.28
CA ARG A 73 1.95 24.05 -11.16
C ARG A 73 0.91 24.62 -12.14
N ASP A 74 0.87 24.07 -13.36
CA ASP A 74 -0.15 24.46 -14.33
C ASP A 74 -1.51 24.34 -13.63
N ALA A 75 -2.43 25.27 -13.91
CA ALA A 75 -3.81 25.19 -13.44
C ALA A 75 -4.47 23.84 -13.81
N ASN A 76 -3.92 23.15 -14.81
CA ASN A 76 -4.24 21.77 -15.22
C ASN A 76 -3.25 20.71 -14.69
N GLY A 77 -2.20 21.09 -13.96
CA GLY A 77 -1.03 20.25 -13.68
C GLY A 77 -1.12 19.41 -12.42
N ASN A 78 -2.12 19.62 -11.60
CA ASN A 78 -2.35 18.79 -10.42
C ASN A 78 -3.32 17.65 -10.73
N TYR A 79 -2.92 16.74 -11.64
CA TYR A 79 -3.70 15.52 -11.92
C TYR A 79 -4.00 14.72 -10.65
N ILE A 80 -3.11 14.78 -9.66
CA ILE A 80 -3.28 14.12 -8.37
C ILE A 80 -4.29 14.86 -7.50
N ASN A 81 -4.35 16.18 -7.54
CA ASN A 81 -5.42 16.92 -6.87
C ASN A 81 -6.80 16.52 -7.44
N LEU A 82 -6.89 16.33 -8.76
CA LEU A 82 -8.13 15.83 -9.37
C LEU A 82 -8.47 14.42 -8.91
N ILE A 83 -7.46 13.56 -8.69
CA ILE A 83 -7.65 12.24 -8.08
C ILE A 83 -8.16 12.38 -6.67
N ILE A 84 -7.57 13.27 -5.89
CA ILE A 84 -7.94 13.51 -4.50
C ILE A 84 -9.36 14.03 -4.43
N ASP A 85 -9.70 15.05 -5.21
CA ASP A 85 -11.02 15.65 -5.20
C ASP A 85 -12.09 14.62 -5.59
N GLU A 86 -11.82 13.78 -6.60
CA GLU A 86 -12.75 12.72 -7.00
C GLU A 86 -12.86 11.61 -5.97
N ILE A 87 -11.75 11.22 -5.32
CA ILE A 87 -11.75 10.23 -4.24
C ILE A 87 -12.51 10.79 -3.03
N ILE A 88 -12.28 12.04 -2.67
CA ILE A 88 -12.94 12.70 -1.55
C ILE A 88 -14.43 12.85 -1.84
N GLU A 89 -14.81 13.31 -3.03
CA GLU A 89 -16.21 13.40 -3.43
C GLU A 89 -16.91 12.02 -3.32
N LYS A 90 -16.24 10.95 -3.68
CA LYS A 90 -16.79 9.61 -3.57
C LYS A 90 -16.81 9.08 -2.14
N ILE A 91 -15.82 9.44 -1.32
CA ILE A 91 -15.84 9.17 0.13
C ILE A 91 -17.02 9.92 0.77
N ASP A 92 -17.24 11.19 0.40
CA ASP A 92 -18.35 11.99 0.90
C ASP A 92 -19.71 11.41 0.46
N LYS A 93 -19.83 10.97 -0.79
CA LYS A 93 -21.03 10.25 -1.27
C LYS A 93 -21.25 8.94 -0.53
N LEU A 94 -20.19 8.19 -0.20
CA LEU A 94 -20.26 6.98 0.60
C LEU A 94 -20.67 7.28 2.04
N GLU A 95 -20.19 8.36 2.62
CA GLU A 95 -20.58 8.79 3.96
C GLU A 95 -22.08 9.15 3.99
N LEU A 96 -22.57 9.84 2.97
CA LEU A 96 -24.01 10.10 2.78
C LEU A 96 -24.83 8.82 2.66
N LEU A 97 -24.33 7.83 1.91
CA LEU A 97 -24.98 6.52 1.73
C LEU A 97 -24.83 5.64 2.97
N SER A 98 -23.73 5.76 3.70
CA SER A 98 -23.39 4.98 4.89
C SER A 98 -23.82 5.64 6.19
N GLY A 99 -24.22 6.90 6.16
CA GLY A 99 -24.81 7.64 7.32
C GLY A 99 -26.00 6.92 7.94
N TRP A 100 -26.39 5.82 7.34
CA TRP A 100 -27.50 5.00 7.81
C TRP A 100 -27.11 3.89 8.78
N SER A 101 -25.83 3.45 8.87
CA SER A 101 -25.49 2.35 9.78
C SER A 101 -24.01 2.07 10.04
N LEU A 102 -23.05 2.76 9.44
CA LEU A 102 -21.66 2.45 9.71
C LEU A 102 -21.17 3.15 10.98
N THR A 103 -20.77 2.38 11.97
CA THR A 103 -20.01 2.92 13.11
C THR A 103 -18.68 3.48 12.59
N GLU A 104 -18.08 4.44 13.30
CA GLU A 104 -16.75 4.98 13.01
C GLU A 104 -15.72 3.89 12.75
N LYS A 105 -15.75 2.80 13.52
CA LYS A 105 -14.85 1.63 13.32
C LYS A 105 -15.09 0.93 11.99
N SER A 106 -16.32 0.80 11.55
CA SER A 106 -16.67 0.17 10.27
C SER A 106 -16.28 1.05 9.10
N PHE A 107 -16.47 2.37 9.23
CA PHE A 107 -16.02 3.35 8.27
C PHE A 107 -14.49 3.33 8.11
N LEU A 108 -13.74 3.35 9.21
CA LEU A 108 -12.28 3.26 9.18
C LEU A 108 -11.79 1.96 8.52
N ARG A 109 -12.43 0.83 8.81
CA ARG A 109 -12.08 -0.45 8.15
C ARG A 109 -12.31 -0.40 6.65
N PHE A 110 -13.46 0.13 6.23
CA PHE A 110 -13.77 0.34 4.82
C PHE A 110 -12.73 1.26 4.16
N PHE A 111 -12.42 2.38 4.82
CA PHE A 111 -11.43 3.35 4.36
C PHE A 111 -10.04 2.75 4.18
N TYR A 112 -9.57 1.89 5.10
CA TYR A 112 -8.30 1.20 4.95
C TYR A 112 -8.28 0.26 3.73
N VAL A 113 -9.37 -0.46 3.48
CA VAL A 113 -9.49 -1.28 2.25
C VAL A 113 -9.48 -0.39 1.01
N LEU A 114 -10.16 0.74 1.06
CA LEU A 114 -10.20 1.72 -0.03
C LEU A 114 -8.79 2.23 -0.36
N ILE A 115 -8.04 2.67 0.65
CA ILE A 115 -6.66 3.15 0.47
C ILE A 115 -5.76 2.04 -0.06
N ASP A 116 -5.86 0.81 0.45
CA ASP A 116 -5.10 -0.32 -0.07
C ASP A 116 -5.37 -0.55 -1.56
N VAL A 117 -6.63 -0.50 -1.98
CA VAL A 117 -7.03 -0.62 -3.39
C VAL A 117 -6.43 0.50 -4.22
N ILE A 118 -6.51 1.76 -3.77
CA ILE A 118 -5.94 2.91 -4.46
C ILE A 118 -4.43 2.77 -4.64
N ILE A 119 -3.72 2.44 -3.56
CA ILE A 119 -2.26 2.28 -3.60
C ILE A 119 -1.85 1.15 -4.56
N ASN A 120 -2.56 0.02 -4.56
CA ASN A 120 -2.30 -1.06 -5.52
C ASN A 120 -2.49 -0.59 -6.97
N TYR A 121 -3.55 0.16 -7.26
CA TYR A 121 -3.76 0.73 -8.60
C TYR A 121 -2.69 1.74 -8.99
N LEU A 122 -2.24 2.57 -8.04
CA LEU A 122 -1.14 3.51 -8.28
C LEU A 122 0.16 2.76 -8.60
N ILE A 123 0.52 1.74 -7.84
CA ILE A 123 1.70 0.90 -8.10
C ILE A 123 1.60 0.23 -9.47
N ASP A 124 0.45 -0.37 -9.81
CA ASP A 124 0.20 -0.96 -11.12
C ASP A 124 0.28 0.07 -12.27
N THR A 125 -0.11 1.30 -12.01
CA THR A 125 -0.04 2.38 -13.00
C THR A 125 1.38 2.86 -13.17
N ILE A 126 2.09 3.09 -12.07
CA ILE A 126 3.49 3.50 -12.05
C ILE A 126 4.38 2.46 -12.76
N SER A 127 4.10 1.18 -12.56
CA SER A 127 4.84 0.10 -13.23
C SER A 127 4.76 0.13 -14.77
N LYS A 128 3.76 0.77 -15.32
CA LYS A 128 3.56 0.90 -16.78
C LYS A 128 4.21 2.14 -17.37
N ILE A 129 4.72 3.06 -16.55
CA ILE A 129 5.39 4.27 -17.03
C ILE A 129 6.75 3.89 -17.62
N LYS A 130 6.96 4.31 -18.86
CA LYS A 130 8.23 4.14 -19.56
C LYS A 130 9.00 5.47 -19.58
N ASN A 131 10.31 5.37 -19.80
CA ASN A 131 11.18 6.54 -19.99
C ASN A 131 11.16 7.56 -18.84
N TRP A 132 11.31 7.07 -17.62
CA TRP A 132 11.46 7.93 -16.46
C TRP A 132 12.80 8.66 -16.47
N THR A 133 12.77 9.90 -16.04
CA THR A 133 13.97 10.62 -15.59
C THR A 133 13.94 10.74 -14.06
N ASP A 134 15.09 11.06 -13.47
CA ASP A 134 15.18 11.29 -12.03
C ASP A 134 14.30 12.47 -11.60
N VAL A 135 14.20 13.50 -12.47
CA VAL A 135 13.31 14.64 -12.24
C VAL A 135 11.84 14.22 -12.23
N GLY A 136 11.43 13.42 -13.24
CA GLY A 136 10.04 12.93 -13.31
C GLY A 136 9.66 12.09 -12.11
N ARG A 137 10.57 11.23 -11.61
CA ARG A 137 10.35 10.43 -10.41
C ARG A 137 10.22 11.27 -9.14
N ASN A 138 11.09 12.26 -8.97
CA ASN A 138 11.02 13.17 -7.84
C ASN A 138 9.72 13.98 -7.84
N VAL A 139 9.26 14.42 -9.00
CA VAL A 139 7.97 15.11 -9.16
C VAL A 139 6.83 14.19 -8.74
N LEU A 140 6.84 12.91 -9.18
CA LEU A 140 5.81 11.96 -8.76
C LEU A 140 5.83 11.72 -7.25
N TYR A 141 7.02 11.57 -6.66
CA TYR A 141 7.18 11.37 -5.23
C TYR A 141 6.54 12.53 -4.43
N GLU A 142 6.87 13.78 -4.79
CA GLU A 142 6.32 14.97 -4.14
C GLU A 142 4.79 15.07 -4.31
N GLU A 143 4.28 14.66 -5.47
CA GLU A 143 2.85 14.62 -5.71
C GLU A 143 2.15 13.57 -4.84
N MET A 144 2.77 12.40 -4.62
CA MET A 144 2.22 11.37 -3.73
C MET A 144 2.29 11.79 -2.26
N GLU A 145 3.33 12.53 -1.85
CA GLU A 145 3.37 13.13 -0.51
C GLU A 145 2.26 14.16 -0.32
N SER A 146 2.03 15.02 -1.30
CA SER A 146 0.93 15.97 -1.28
C SER A 146 -0.42 15.25 -1.16
N PHE A 147 -0.60 14.16 -1.91
CA PHE A 147 -1.79 13.31 -1.81
C PHE A 147 -1.99 12.77 -0.39
N LYS A 148 -0.95 12.19 0.21
CA LYS A 148 -0.99 11.70 1.59
C LYS A 148 -1.44 12.78 2.57
N HIS A 149 -0.83 13.97 2.48
CA HIS A 149 -1.15 15.09 3.37
C HIS A 149 -2.59 15.55 3.23
N MET A 150 -3.06 15.79 2.01
CA MET A 150 -4.44 16.23 1.75
C MET A 150 -5.45 15.20 2.26
N LEU A 151 -5.18 13.91 2.07
CA LEU A 151 -6.04 12.85 2.56
C LEU A 151 -6.12 12.85 4.08
N ILE A 152 -4.98 13.00 4.77
CA ILE A 152 -4.94 13.07 6.24
C ILE A 152 -5.71 14.30 6.74
N GLU A 153 -5.54 15.46 6.10
CA GLU A 153 -6.25 16.68 6.49
C GLU A 153 -7.77 16.53 6.35
N LYS A 154 -8.23 15.98 5.23
CA LYS A 154 -9.66 15.72 5.02
C LYS A 154 -10.27 14.76 6.04
N LEU A 155 -9.52 13.74 6.45
CA LEU A 155 -9.99 12.83 7.48
C LEU A 155 -9.96 13.44 8.88
N LYS A 156 -9.01 14.33 9.16
CA LYS A 156 -9.00 15.13 10.40
C LYS A 156 -10.21 16.04 10.50
N GLU A 157 -10.66 16.68 9.40
CA GLU A 157 -11.88 17.48 9.36
C GLU A 157 -13.12 16.68 9.81
N LYS A 158 -13.10 15.37 9.58
CA LYS A 158 -14.14 14.41 10.01
C LYS A 158 -13.89 13.80 11.40
N ASN A 159 -12.96 14.35 12.18
CA ASN A 159 -12.52 13.81 13.48
C ASN A 159 -11.95 12.37 13.42
N LEU A 160 -11.54 11.91 12.24
CA LEU A 160 -10.92 10.60 12.04
C LEU A 160 -9.40 10.73 12.14
N LYS A 161 -8.77 9.76 12.80
CA LYS A 161 -7.29 9.65 12.92
C LYS A 161 -6.79 8.34 12.33
N PRO A 162 -6.87 8.15 11.00
CA PRO A 162 -6.42 6.93 10.38
C PRO A 162 -4.89 6.87 10.35
N ASN A 163 -4.34 5.69 10.58
CA ASN A 163 -2.93 5.43 10.28
C ASN A 163 -2.81 4.98 8.83
N VAL A 164 -2.49 5.93 7.94
CA VAL A 164 -2.31 5.67 6.50
C VAL A 164 -0.85 5.43 6.13
N ASP A 165 0.09 5.65 7.06
CA ASP A 165 1.53 5.60 6.79
C ASP A 165 1.94 4.28 6.18
N ILE A 166 1.50 3.16 6.72
CA ILE A 166 1.85 1.82 6.25
C ILE A 166 1.51 1.59 4.76
N TYR A 167 0.44 2.22 4.26
CA TYR A 167 0.02 2.09 2.86
C TYR A 167 0.89 2.96 1.95
N PHE A 168 1.12 4.21 2.37
CA PHE A 168 1.95 5.14 1.61
C PHE A 168 3.43 4.76 1.65
N ASP A 169 3.94 4.21 2.75
CA ASP A 169 5.31 3.69 2.84
C ASP A 169 5.57 2.63 1.77
N ARG A 170 4.61 1.74 1.53
CA ARG A 170 4.70 0.75 0.44
C ARG A 170 4.79 1.43 -0.93
N LEU A 171 4.00 2.47 -1.18
CA LEU A 171 4.05 3.23 -2.43
C LEU A 171 5.38 3.96 -2.58
N PHE A 172 5.85 4.64 -1.54
CA PHE A 172 7.13 5.36 -1.55
C PHE A 172 8.32 4.42 -1.70
N LYS A 173 8.33 3.28 -1.04
CA LYS A 173 9.34 2.24 -1.23
C LYS A 173 9.35 1.76 -2.69
N TYR A 174 8.18 1.57 -3.28
CA TYR A 174 8.07 1.18 -4.69
C TYR A 174 8.63 2.26 -5.64
N ILE A 175 8.27 3.53 -5.47
CA ILE A 175 8.82 4.64 -6.26
C ILE A 175 10.34 4.71 -6.09
N ASN A 176 10.83 4.60 -4.86
CA ASN A 176 12.27 4.67 -4.56
C ASN A 176 13.04 3.47 -5.12
N SER A 177 12.41 2.31 -5.30
CA SER A 177 13.06 1.12 -5.84
C SER A 177 13.63 1.31 -7.25
N TYR A 178 13.11 2.27 -8.02
CA TYR A 178 13.68 2.64 -9.31
C TYR A 178 15.07 3.30 -9.23
N PHE A 179 15.50 3.72 -8.03
CA PHE A 179 16.82 4.28 -7.76
C PHE A 179 17.74 3.29 -7.04
N TYR A 180 17.27 2.08 -6.75
CA TYR A 180 18.07 1.09 -6.04
C TYR A 180 19.11 0.48 -6.98
N ASN A 181 20.32 0.22 -6.43
CA ASN A 181 21.27 -0.67 -7.05
C ASN A 181 20.78 -2.13 -6.93
N GLU A 182 21.47 -3.05 -7.61
CA GLU A 182 21.06 -4.46 -7.66
C GLU A 182 20.97 -5.08 -6.25
N GLU A 183 21.93 -4.83 -5.37
CA GLU A 183 21.97 -5.37 -4.01
C GLU A 183 20.77 -4.91 -3.19
N LYS A 184 20.52 -3.59 -3.18
CA LYS A 184 19.38 -3.02 -2.45
C LYS A 184 18.04 -3.47 -3.04
N LEU A 185 17.97 -3.67 -4.37
CA LEU A 185 16.78 -4.20 -5.01
C LEU A 185 16.51 -5.64 -4.56
N MET A 186 17.54 -6.49 -4.49
CA MET A 186 17.39 -7.87 -4.01
C MET A 186 16.90 -7.92 -2.56
N THR A 187 17.45 -7.08 -1.69
CA THR A 187 16.98 -6.95 -0.30
C THR A 187 15.50 -6.54 -0.26
N TYR A 188 15.12 -5.52 -1.04
CA TYR A 188 13.75 -5.04 -1.12
C TYR A 188 12.77 -6.13 -1.61
N ILE A 189 13.15 -6.92 -2.62
CA ILE A 189 12.33 -8.01 -3.14
C ILE A 189 12.09 -9.08 -2.07
N ASN A 190 13.12 -9.44 -1.31
CA ASN A 190 13.03 -10.44 -0.24
C ASN A 190 12.12 -9.99 0.92
N GLU A 191 12.17 -8.70 1.26
CA GLU A 191 11.42 -8.16 2.38
C GLU A 191 9.95 -7.90 2.06
N GLU A 192 9.64 -7.39 0.87
CA GLU A 192 8.32 -6.80 0.57
C GLU A 192 7.39 -7.68 -0.28
N LYS A 193 7.80 -8.89 -0.68
CA LYS A 193 6.97 -9.81 -1.52
C LYS A 193 6.31 -9.12 -2.71
N ILE A 194 7.11 -8.49 -3.54
CA ILE A 194 6.65 -7.68 -4.65
C ILE A 194 6.22 -8.57 -5.82
N GLU A 195 5.13 -8.23 -6.49
CA GLU A 195 4.72 -8.98 -7.69
C GLU A 195 5.79 -8.93 -8.79
N TYR A 196 6.06 -10.07 -9.42
CA TYR A 196 7.08 -10.20 -10.48
C TYR A 196 6.96 -9.16 -11.58
N LYS A 197 5.73 -8.83 -12.03
CA LYS A 197 5.51 -7.77 -13.04
C LYS A 197 6.06 -6.40 -12.64
N HIS A 198 6.00 -6.08 -11.34
CA HIS A 198 6.51 -4.82 -10.80
C HIS A 198 8.03 -4.80 -10.75
N ILE A 199 8.64 -5.94 -10.38
CA ILE A 199 10.09 -6.11 -10.39
C ILE A 199 10.66 -5.94 -11.80
N LYS A 200 10.01 -6.59 -12.76
CA LYS A 200 10.39 -6.47 -14.18
C LYS A 200 10.39 -5.01 -14.62
N SER A 201 9.37 -4.24 -14.24
CA SER A 201 9.31 -2.81 -14.55
C SER A 201 10.48 -2.01 -13.93
N ILE A 202 10.86 -2.32 -12.67
CA ILE A 202 12.02 -1.68 -12.03
C ILE A 202 13.31 -1.97 -12.80
N ILE A 203 13.53 -3.22 -13.22
CA ILE A 203 14.72 -3.61 -13.97
C ILE A 203 14.73 -2.98 -15.37
N GLU A 204 13.59 -2.86 -16.02
CA GLU A 204 13.49 -2.25 -17.35
C GLU A 204 13.75 -0.74 -17.31
N ASN A 205 13.27 -0.04 -16.30
CA ASN A 205 13.17 1.42 -16.24
C ASN A 205 13.97 2.07 -15.11
N GLY A 206 14.54 1.31 -14.17
CA GLY A 206 15.30 1.83 -13.03
C GLY A 206 16.60 2.50 -13.45
N ALA A 207 17.08 3.47 -12.65
CA ALA A 207 18.26 4.27 -12.97
C ALA A 207 19.53 3.41 -13.14
N GLU A 208 19.75 2.47 -12.22
CA GLU A 208 20.88 1.54 -12.25
C GLU A 208 20.87 0.67 -13.51
N PHE A 209 19.69 0.21 -13.92
CA PHE A 209 19.54 -0.72 -15.03
C PHE A 209 19.45 -0.05 -16.39
N LYS A 210 19.23 1.27 -16.44
CA LYS A 210 19.04 2.00 -17.70
C LYS A 210 20.20 1.83 -18.67
N ASN A 211 21.43 1.80 -18.15
CA ASN A 211 22.65 1.69 -18.93
C ASN A 211 23.18 0.25 -19.05
N LYS A 212 22.55 -0.73 -18.40
CA LYS A 212 22.92 -2.15 -18.51
C LYS A 212 22.44 -2.69 -19.87
N ASN A 213 23.24 -3.56 -20.47
CA ASN A 213 22.84 -4.23 -21.71
C ASN A 213 21.70 -5.24 -21.44
N ILE A 214 21.04 -5.69 -22.50
CA ILE A 214 19.88 -6.59 -22.43
C ILE A 214 20.24 -7.92 -21.75
N ASN A 215 21.46 -8.42 -21.97
CA ASN A 215 21.89 -9.70 -21.40
C ASN A 215 22.08 -9.60 -19.87
N ASP A 216 22.62 -8.48 -19.38
CA ASP A 216 22.78 -8.27 -17.95
C ASP A 216 21.42 -8.11 -17.26
N LYS A 217 20.49 -7.38 -17.87
CA LYS A 217 19.11 -7.29 -17.37
C LYS A 217 18.45 -8.66 -17.30
N LYS A 218 18.63 -9.50 -18.35
CA LYS A 218 18.10 -10.87 -18.35
C LYS A 218 18.70 -11.72 -17.24
N LYS A 219 20.01 -11.64 -17.00
CA LYS A 219 20.66 -12.37 -15.89
C LYS A 219 20.08 -11.98 -14.54
N THR A 220 19.86 -10.67 -14.30
CA THR A 220 19.23 -10.20 -13.07
C THR A 220 17.79 -10.73 -12.95
N ILE A 221 17.03 -10.72 -14.04
CA ILE A 221 15.66 -11.27 -14.06
C ILE A 221 15.67 -12.76 -13.74
N THR A 222 16.56 -13.57 -14.37
CA THR A 222 16.66 -15.01 -14.09
C THR A 222 17.00 -15.29 -12.63
N LYS A 223 17.94 -14.55 -12.03
CA LYS A 223 18.24 -14.70 -10.59
C LYS A 223 17.01 -14.45 -9.71
N ILE A 224 16.16 -13.51 -10.10
CA ILE A 224 14.93 -13.18 -9.35
C ILE A 224 13.88 -14.26 -9.58
N GLU A 225 13.76 -14.81 -10.78
CA GLU A 225 12.84 -15.93 -11.09
C GLU A 225 13.17 -17.18 -10.25
N GLU A 226 14.45 -17.42 -9.95
CA GLU A 226 14.90 -18.51 -9.09
C GLU A 226 14.54 -18.31 -7.59
N MET A 227 14.17 -17.09 -7.20
CA MET A 227 13.80 -16.73 -5.82
C MET A 227 12.29 -16.85 -5.55
N TYR A 228 11.46 -16.95 -6.61
CA TYR A 228 10.00 -17.04 -6.55
C TYR A 228 9.51 -18.46 -6.80
#